data_0c2278db7ff9806416f91453e459ba7e
#
_entry.id   0c2278db7ff9806416f91453e459ba7e
#
_cell.length_a   1.000
_cell.length_b   1.000
_cell.length_c   1.000
_cell.angle_alpha   90.00
_cell.angle_beta   90.00
_cell.angle_gamma   90.00
#
_symmetry.space_group_name_H-M   'P 1'
#
loop_
_entity.id
_entity.type
_entity.pdbx_description
1 polymer ?
#
loop_
_entity_poly.entity_id
_entity_poly.type
_entity_poly.pdbx_seq_one_letter_code
_entity_poly.pdbx_strand_id
1 'polypeptide(L)'
;MMAAREERKIGTANAEFREGCMARDEQSLVDHIAGGDCIETVEDMSSSYRGEIVRVMSVLVDSWLAAAAGFADTINRAPGLAERQAMVRIVAEKLSHAGAVLELLRPFGVVPDLYLRTHPWAARIGRDIDLGLRRIPGDKRLNVFHYPLQSWHDSLLVNWLVGASLAIQLRDLAGNSYAPLAQAIGGMAEAEENLAALSEPLLVAAIQRDARSTPAQAALDYWYSRAAATFGHRESDRFNTYRRYGLRRESNEVLRGRWRTLIDPRLAALGLVVPPI
;
A
#
# COMPACT_ATOMS: atom_id res chain seq x y z
N MET A 1 -23.46 54.34 25.76
CA MET A 1 -22.08 54.41 25.22
C MET A 1 -21.20 53.19 25.60
N MET A 2 -21.61 52.29 26.51
CA MET A 2 -20.85 51.08 26.85
C MET A 2 -21.08 49.87 25.94
N ALA A 3 -22.29 49.70 25.40
CA ALA A 3 -22.62 48.56 24.52
C ALA A 3 -21.90 48.53 23.16
N ALA A 4 -21.60 49.70 22.59
CA ALA A 4 -20.89 49.80 21.29
C ALA A 4 -19.37 49.53 21.36
N ARG A 5 -18.80 49.42 22.57
CA ARG A 5 -17.39 49.08 22.77
C ARG A 5 -17.12 47.62 22.91
N GLU A 6 -18.11 46.84 23.36
CA GLU A 6 -18.01 45.38 23.47
C GLU A 6 -18.20 44.66 22.11
N GLU A 7 -19.10 45.16 21.25
CA GLU A 7 -19.28 44.59 19.92
C GLU A 7 -18.05 44.76 18.99
N ARG A 8 -17.25 45.85 19.18
CA ARG A 8 -16.00 45.99 18.43
C ARG A 8 -14.88 45.07 18.89
N LYS A 9 -14.85 44.65 20.16
CA LYS A 9 -13.85 43.73 20.66
C LYS A 9 -14.13 42.26 20.25
N ILE A 10 -15.40 41.93 20.10
CA ILE A 10 -15.81 40.57 19.64
C ILE A 10 -15.57 40.46 18.11
N GLY A 11 -15.75 41.55 17.37
CA GLY A 11 -15.51 41.56 15.92
C GLY A 11 -14.01 41.42 15.54
N THR A 12 -13.11 42.04 16.32
CA THR A 12 -11.65 41.95 16.08
C THR A 12 -11.08 40.60 16.51
N ALA A 13 -11.54 40.03 17.62
CA ALA A 13 -11.12 38.68 18.04
C ALA A 13 -11.55 37.58 17.07
N ASN A 14 -12.76 37.73 16.45
CA ASN A 14 -13.20 36.80 15.40
C ASN A 14 -12.50 36.98 14.05
N ALA A 15 -11.95 38.16 13.75
CA ALA A 15 -11.15 38.40 12.55
C ALA A 15 -9.73 37.85 12.71
N GLU A 16 -9.10 38.01 13.86
CA GLU A 16 -7.77 37.47 14.15
C GLU A 16 -7.78 35.92 14.25
N PHE A 17 -8.91 35.32 14.68
CA PHE A 17 -9.06 33.85 14.71
C PHE A 17 -9.31 33.25 13.32
N ARG A 18 -9.70 34.04 12.33
CA ARG A 18 -9.89 33.62 10.93
C ARG A 18 -8.63 33.78 10.06
N GLU A 19 -7.65 34.55 10.46
CA GLU A 19 -6.38 34.70 9.72
C GLU A 19 -5.38 33.56 9.98
N GLY A 20 -5.61 32.70 10.97
CA GLY A 20 -4.72 31.59 11.35
C GLY A 20 -4.92 30.27 10.63
N CYS A 21 -5.91 30.12 9.77
CA CYS A 21 -6.23 28.80 9.17
C CYS A 21 -6.62 28.89 7.70
N MET A 22 -5.80 29.56 6.87
CA MET A 22 -5.90 29.42 5.42
C MET A 22 -4.95 28.31 4.98
N ALA A 23 -5.50 27.27 4.34
CA ALA A 23 -4.72 26.25 3.67
C ALA A 23 -3.62 26.93 2.84
N ARG A 24 -2.38 26.44 2.90
CA ARG A 24 -1.29 26.98 2.09
C ARG A 24 -1.70 26.98 0.63
N ASP A 25 -1.36 28.05 -0.10
CA ASP A 25 -1.46 27.99 -1.55
C ASP A 25 -0.51 26.93 -2.09
N GLU A 26 -0.80 26.44 -3.27
CA GLU A 26 -0.09 25.31 -3.90
C GLU A 26 1.41 25.55 -4.02
N GLN A 27 1.83 26.76 -4.41
CA GLN A 27 3.25 27.08 -4.62
C GLN A 27 4.00 27.17 -3.29
N SER A 28 3.42 27.82 -2.30
CA SER A 28 3.99 27.94 -0.95
C SER A 28 4.17 26.55 -0.30
N LEU A 29 3.23 25.62 -0.53
CA LEU A 29 3.35 24.23 -0.06
C LEU A 29 4.53 23.52 -0.74
N VAL A 30 4.64 23.64 -2.06
CA VAL A 30 5.72 23.00 -2.83
C VAL A 30 7.09 23.55 -2.41
N ASP A 31 7.21 24.87 -2.22
CA ASP A 31 8.45 25.51 -1.79
C ASP A 31 8.85 25.06 -0.37
N HIS A 32 7.89 24.91 0.53
CA HIS A 32 8.08 24.38 1.89
C HIS A 32 8.64 22.95 1.84
N ILE A 33 8.01 22.07 1.06
CA ILE A 33 8.47 20.68 0.88
C ILE A 33 9.86 20.64 0.21
N ALA A 34 10.11 21.49 -0.79
CA ALA A 34 11.40 21.57 -1.46
C ALA A 34 12.53 22.05 -0.53
N GLY A 35 12.18 22.87 0.48
CA GLY A 35 13.07 23.27 1.57
C GLY A 35 13.45 22.15 2.53
N GLY A 36 12.81 20.99 2.44
CA GLY A 36 13.03 19.82 3.30
C GLY A 36 12.08 19.73 4.50
N ASP A 37 11.11 20.63 4.58
CA ASP A 37 10.12 20.63 5.65
C ASP A 37 9.01 19.61 5.41
N CYS A 38 8.40 19.13 6.51
CA CYS A 38 7.31 18.17 6.48
C CYS A 38 5.97 18.85 6.75
N ILE A 39 4.91 18.20 6.31
CA ILE A 39 3.52 18.58 6.57
C ILE A 39 3.05 17.77 7.79
N GLU A 40 2.65 18.45 8.85
CA GLU A 40 2.24 17.83 10.11
C GLU A 40 0.71 17.68 10.20
N THR A 41 -0.04 18.64 9.66
CA THR A 41 -1.49 18.70 9.82
C THR A 41 -2.23 18.83 8.50
N VAL A 42 -3.52 18.51 8.49
CA VAL A 42 -4.39 18.62 7.31
C VAL A 42 -4.63 20.08 6.93
N GLU A 43 -4.58 20.98 7.90
CA GLU A 43 -4.77 22.42 7.72
C GLU A 43 -3.65 23.05 6.88
N ASP A 44 -2.45 22.51 6.95
CA ASP A 44 -1.28 22.96 6.18
C ASP A 44 -1.30 22.52 4.70
N MET A 45 -2.27 21.70 4.31
CA MET A 45 -2.32 21.11 2.98
C MET A 45 -3.09 21.95 1.98
N SER A 46 -2.57 22.07 0.75
CA SER A 46 -3.38 22.46 -0.40
C SER A 46 -4.43 21.38 -0.73
N SER A 47 -5.51 21.77 -1.41
CA SER A 47 -6.55 20.80 -1.82
C SER A 47 -6.02 19.72 -2.75
N SER A 48 -5.07 20.05 -3.63
CA SER A 48 -4.43 19.11 -4.56
C SER A 48 -3.57 18.10 -3.82
N TYR A 49 -2.71 18.55 -2.89
CA TYR A 49 -1.89 17.69 -2.05
C TYR A 49 -2.75 16.74 -1.20
N ARG A 50 -3.80 17.30 -0.56
CA ARG A 50 -4.77 16.51 0.23
C ARG A 50 -5.39 15.37 -0.58
N GLY A 51 -5.77 15.64 -1.83
CA GLY A 51 -6.31 14.62 -2.73
C GLY A 51 -5.34 13.48 -3.02
N GLU A 52 -4.06 13.80 -3.24
CA GLU A 52 -3.05 12.79 -3.55
C GLU A 52 -2.61 11.98 -2.32
N ILE A 53 -2.45 12.60 -1.14
CA ILE A 53 -2.08 11.86 0.07
C ILE A 53 -3.21 10.91 0.53
N VAL A 54 -4.47 11.36 0.46
CA VAL A 54 -5.64 10.50 0.73
C VAL A 54 -5.66 9.31 -0.24
N ARG A 55 -5.37 9.54 -1.53
CA ARG A 55 -5.28 8.46 -2.52
C ARG A 55 -4.20 7.44 -2.16
N VAL A 56 -2.99 7.90 -1.76
CA VAL A 56 -1.90 7.01 -1.35
C VAL A 56 -2.32 6.16 -0.16
N MET A 57 -2.86 6.78 0.89
CA MET A 57 -3.33 6.07 2.09
C MET A 57 -4.46 5.09 1.77
N SER A 58 -5.43 5.47 0.93
CA SER A 58 -6.52 4.57 0.53
C SER A 58 -6.02 3.36 -0.25
N VAL A 59 -5.02 3.53 -1.13
CA VAL A 59 -4.42 2.38 -1.85
C VAL A 59 -3.79 1.40 -0.87
N LEU A 60 -3.09 1.88 0.16
CA LEU A 60 -2.49 1.04 1.19
C LEU A 60 -3.56 0.29 1.99
N VAL A 61 -4.54 1.02 2.55
CA VAL A 61 -5.64 0.44 3.35
C VAL A 61 -6.38 -0.63 2.56
N ASP A 62 -6.89 -0.29 1.37
CA ASP A 62 -7.69 -1.21 0.55
C ASP A 62 -6.90 -2.45 0.14
N SER A 63 -5.60 -2.28 -0.16
CA SER A 63 -4.73 -3.39 -0.54
C SER A 63 -4.48 -4.33 0.64
N TRP A 64 -4.19 -3.82 1.83
CA TRP A 64 -3.97 -4.67 3.00
C TRP A 64 -5.26 -5.37 3.46
N LEU A 65 -6.41 -4.69 3.45
CA LEU A 65 -7.70 -5.32 3.74
C LEU A 65 -8.02 -6.46 2.77
N ALA A 66 -7.83 -6.22 1.47
CA ALA A 66 -8.07 -7.21 0.45
C ALA A 66 -7.05 -8.36 0.49
N ALA A 67 -5.78 -8.08 0.79
CA ALA A 67 -4.75 -9.09 1.01
C ALA A 67 -5.10 -9.97 2.21
N ALA A 68 -5.47 -9.36 3.35
CA ALA A 68 -5.86 -10.09 4.55
C ALA A 68 -7.03 -11.04 4.30
N ALA A 69 -8.09 -10.56 3.61
CA ALA A 69 -9.22 -11.40 3.22
C ALA A 69 -8.78 -12.58 2.32
N GLY A 70 -7.97 -12.31 1.29
CA GLY A 70 -7.48 -13.36 0.40
C GLY A 70 -6.62 -14.41 1.09
N PHE A 71 -5.72 -14.00 1.98
CA PHE A 71 -4.90 -14.94 2.75
C PHE A 71 -5.71 -15.70 3.80
N ALA A 72 -6.71 -15.08 4.43
CA ALA A 72 -7.61 -15.77 5.36
C ALA A 72 -8.35 -16.93 4.70
N ASP A 73 -8.81 -16.77 3.45
CA ASP A 73 -9.46 -17.82 2.67
C ASP A 73 -8.55 -19.04 2.42
N THR A 74 -7.24 -18.88 2.57
CA THR A 74 -6.27 -19.95 2.27
C THR A 74 -5.72 -20.66 3.50
N ILE A 75 -6.02 -20.22 4.71
CA ILE A 75 -5.54 -20.83 5.96
C ILE A 75 -5.82 -22.33 6.01
N ASN A 76 -7.01 -22.74 5.57
CA ASN A 76 -7.40 -24.15 5.58
C ASN A 76 -6.75 -24.99 4.48
N ARG A 77 -6.05 -24.37 3.53
CA ARG A 77 -5.26 -25.07 2.50
C ARG A 77 -3.82 -25.32 2.94
N ALA A 78 -3.39 -24.69 4.02
CA ALA A 78 -2.06 -24.90 4.57
C ALA A 78 -1.91 -26.36 5.07
N PRO A 79 -0.81 -27.06 4.73
CA PRO A 79 -0.69 -28.49 4.92
C PRO A 79 -0.48 -28.89 6.39
N GLY A 80 0.05 -28.01 7.24
CA GLY A 80 0.37 -28.30 8.62
C GLY A 80 0.03 -27.15 9.58
N LEU A 81 0.32 -27.36 10.85
CA LEU A 81 0.03 -26.37 11.89
C LEU A 81 0.94 -25.14 11.79
N ALA A 82 2.23 -25.35 11.53
CA ALA A 82 3.21 -24.27 11.40
C ALA A 82 2.87 -23.36 10.22
N GLU A 83 2.48 -23.91 9.09
CA GLU A 83 2.07 -23.17 7.90
C GLU A 83 0.77 -22.39 8.13
N ARG A 84 -0.18 -22.95 8.89
CA ARG A 84 -1.40 -22.23 9.30
C ARG A 84 -1.07 -21.05 10.21
N GLN A 85 -0.16 -21.24 11.18
CA GLN A 85 0.29 -20.18 12.07
C GLN A 85 1.00 -19.07 11.30
N ALA A 86 1.85 -19.40 10.32
CA ALA A 86 2.48 -18.40 9.46
C ALA A 86 1.44 -17.57 8.69
N MET A 87 0.42 -18.24 8.12
CA MET A 87 -0.64 -17.53 7.38
C MET A 87 -1.49 -16.64 8.30
N VAL A 88 -1.84 -17.11 9.50
CA VAL A 88 -2.56 -16.30 10.51
C VAL A 88 -1.75 -15.05 10.88
N ARG A 89 -0.43 -15.17 11.05
CA ARG A 89 0.45 -14.05 11.32
C ARG A 89 0.43 -13.04 10.15
N ILE A 90 0.52 -13.51 8.91
CA ILE A 90 0.42 -12.65 7.72
C ILE A 90 -0.90 -11.88 7.71
N VAL A 91 -2.03 -12.55 7.96
CA VAL A 91 -3.36 -11.93 8.01
C VAL A 91 -3.43 -10.87 9.10
N ALA A 92 -2.99 -11.19 10.32
CA ALA A 92 -3.03 -10.28 11.46
C ALA A 92 -2.23 -8.99 11.20
N GLU A 93 -1.02 -9.11 10.66
CA GLU A 93 -0.17 -7.95 10.35
C GLU A 93 -0.77 -7.08 9.24
N LYS A 94 -1.33 -7.69 8.18
CA LYS A 94 -2.03 -6.92 7.13
C LYS A 94 -3.19 -6.10 7.70
N LEU A 95 -3.97 -6.67 8.61
CA LEU A 95 -5.06 -5.94 9.29
C LEU A 95 -4.53 -4.84 10.21
N SER A 96 -3.44 -5.09 10.92
CA SER A 96 -2.76 -4.09 11.77
C SER A 96 -2.28 -2.90 10.94
N HIS A 97 -1.59 -3.15 9.83
CA HIS A 97 -1.14 -2.10 8.91
C HIS A 97 -2.31 -1.30 8.33
N ALA A 98 -3.36 -1.99 7.88
CA ALA A 98 -4.56 -1.33 7.36
C ALA A 98 -5.22 -0.43 8.42
N GLY A 99 -5.35 -0.93 9.65
CA GLY A 99 -5.92 -0.17 10.77
C GLY A 99 -5.13 1.09 11.10
N ALA A 100 -3.80 0.97 11.19
CA ALA A 100 -2.93 2.11 11.50
C ALA A 100 -3.04 3.23 10.46
N VAL A 101 -3.05 2.90 9.15
CA VAL A 101 -3.18 3.92 8.10
C VAL A 101 -4.63 4.42 7.98
N LEU A 102 -5.64 3.58 8.27
CA LEU A 102 -7.04 4.00 8.27
C LEU A 102 -7.32 5.07 9.35
N GLU A 103 -6.66 4.97 10.51
CA GLU A 103 -6.76 6.01 11.55
C GLU A 103 -6.20 7.36 11.08
N LEU A 104 -5.15 7.36 10.24
CA LEU A 104 -4.60 8.59 9.64
C LEU A 104 -5.55 9.25 8.64
N LEU A 105 -6.59 8.57 8.19
CA LEU A 105 -7.62 9.14 7.32
C LEU A 105 -8.73 9.88 8.08
N ARG A 106 -8.81 9.76 9.43
CA ARG A 106 -9.83 10.48 10.25
C ARG A 106 -9.80 11.99 10.08
N PRO A 107 -8.63 12.67 10.14
CA PRO A 107 -8.57 14.13 9.94
C PRO A 107 -9.04 14.58 8.54
N PHE A 108 -9.09 13.64 7.58
CA PHE A 108 -9.60 13.89 6.23
C PHE A 108 -11.11 13.67 6.10
N GLY A 109 -11.82 13.43 7.21
CA GLY A 109 -13.26 13.20 7.23
C GLY A 109 -13.71 11.74 6.99
N VAL A 110 -12.76 10.79 6.99
CA VAL A 110 -13.09 9.37 6.89
C VAL A 110 -13.52 8.83 8.26
N VAL A 111 -14.66 8.12 8.29
CA VAL A 111 -15.15 7.39 9.46
C VAL A 111 -14.75 5.92 9.32
N PRO A 112 -13.77 5.39 10.08
CA PRO A 112 -13.21 4.05 9.89
C PRO A 112 -14.25 2.93 9.90
N ASP A 113 -15.19 2.93 10.84
CA ASP A 113 -16.22 1.89 10.92
C ASP A 113 -17.16 1.87 9.70
N LEU A 114 -17.47 3.04 9.16
CA LEU A 114 -18.28 3.14 7.94
C LEU A 114 -17.47 2.68 6.73
N TYR A 115 -16.21 3.09 6.65
CA TYR A 115 -15.28 2.67 5.59
C TYR A 115 -15.18 1.15 5.53
N LEU A 116 -14.91 0.49 6.66
CA LEU A 116 -14.78 -0.96 6.74
C LEU A 116 -16.09 -1.69 6.36
N ARG A 117 -17.26 -1.18 6.79
CA ARG A 117 -18.55 -1.82 6.48
C ARG A 117 -18.92 -1.72 5.00
N THR A 118 -18.50 -0.67 4.31
CA THR A 118 -18.86 -0.42 2.91
C THR A 118 -17.82 -0.92 1.93
N HIS A 119 -16.63 -1.30 2.39
CA HIS A 119 -15.53 -1.71 1.52
C HIS A 119 -15.68 -3.17 1.05
N PRO A 120 -15.64 -3.44 -0.28
CA PRO A 120 -15.82 -4.78 -0.82
C PRO A 120 -14.52 -5.61 -0.81
N TRP A 121 -13.74 -5.60 0.26
CA TRP A 121 -12.41 -6.19 0.37
C TRP A 121 -12.35 -7.72 0.10
N ALA A 122 -13.46 -8.45 0.33
CA ALA A 122 -13.57 -9.87 0.02
C ALA A 122 -13.95 -10.17 -1.45
N ALA A 123 -14.37 -9.15 -2.22
CA ALA A 123 -14.77 -9.36 -3.62
C ALA A 123 -13.58 -9.77 -4.49
N ARG A 124 -13.80 -10.74 -5.37
CA ARG A 124 -12.81 -11.28 -6.32
C ARG A 124 -13.41 -11.34 -7.72
N ILE A 125 -12.55 -11.29 -8.73
CA ILE A 125 -12.88 -11.49 -10.15
C ILE A 125 -12.40 -12.86 -10.63
N GLY A 126 -12.85 -13.29 -11.80
CA GLY A 126 -12.36 -14.50 -12.43
C GLY A 126 -10.86 -14.43 -12.78
N ARG A 127 -10.15 -15.54 -12.71
CA ARG A 127 -8.71 -15.59 -13.03
C ARG A 127 -8.42 -15.44 -14.52
N ASP A 128 -9.42 -15.65 -15.36
CA ASP A 128 -9.40 -15.45 -16.81
C ASP A 128 -9.44 -13.99 -17.23
N ILE A 129 -9.86 -13.08 -16.31
CA ILE A 129 -9.90 -11.65 -16.56
C ILE A 129 -8.49 -11.07 -16.38
N ASP A 130 -7.96 -10.40 -17.40
CA ASP A 130 -6.70 -9.66 -17.27
C ASP A 130 -6.99 -8.15 -17.08
N LEU A 131 -6.72 -7.66 -15.88
CA LEU A 131 -6.81 -6.23 -15.57
C LEU A 131 -5.60 -5.45 -16.09
N GLY A 132 -4.43 -6.09 -16.21
CA GLY A 132 -3.19 -5.39 -16.46
C GLY A 132 -3.01 -4.23 -15.47
N LEU A 133 -2.86 -3.01 -15.99
CA LEU A 133 -2.74 -1.78 -15.19
C LEU A 133 -4.06 -0.99 -15.07
N ARG A 134 -5.17 -1.47 -15.65
CA ARG A 134 -6.48 -0.81 -15.56
C ARG A 134 -7.04 -0.94 -14.14
N ARG A 135 -7.51 0.17 -13.57
CA ARG A 135 -8.14 0.18 -12.23
C ARG A 135 -9.63 -0.09 -12.32
N ILE A 136 -10.15 -0.88 -11.39
CA ILE A 136 -11.60 -1.04 -11.19
C ILE A 136 -12.11 0.19 -10.45
N PRO A 137 -13.24 0.81 -10.89
CA PRO A 137 -13.82 1.95 -10.20
C PRO A 137 -14.26 1.62 -8.76
N GLY A 138 -14.18 2.62 -7.88
CA GLY A 138 -14.66 2.55 -6.50
C GLY A 138 -13.63 2.09 -5.48
N ASP A 139 -12.98 0.97 -5.74
CA ASP A 139 -11.94 0.39 -4.88
C ASP A 139 -10.54 0.87 -5.28
N LYS A 140 -9.68 1.12 -4.30
CA LYS A 140 -8.29 1.60 -4.53
C LYS A 140 -7.23 0.51 -4.39
N ARG A 141 -7.63 -0.75 -4.06
CA ARG A 141 -6.65 -1.84 -3.91
C ARG A 141 -5.78 -2.04 -5.15
N LEU A 142 -4.59 -2.56 -4.96
CA LEU A 142 -3.73 -3.00 -6.07
C LEU A 142 -4.42 -4.13 -6.84
N ASN A 143 -4.29 -4.13 -8.17
CA ASN A 143 -5.00 -5.06 -9.06
C ASN A 143 -4.77 -6.54 -8.70
N VAL A 144 -3.58 -6.89 -8.22
CA VAL A 144 -3.22 -8.25 -7.79
C VAL A 144 -4.18 -8.82 -6.75
N PHE A 145 -4.77 -7.98 -5.90
CA PHE A 145 -5.69 -8.40 -4.84
C PHE A 145 -7.16 -8.54 -5.29
N HIS A 146 -7.47 -8.31 -6.57
CA HIS A 146 -8.77 -8.67 -7.13
C HIS A 146 -8.86 -10.15 -7.50
N TYR A 147 -7.75 -10.86 -7.64
CA TYR A 147 -7.73 -12.26 -8.05
C TYR A 147 -7.78 -13.21 -6.85
N PRO A 148 -8.51 -14.34 -6.96
CA PRO A 148 -8.57 -15.32 -5.90
C PRO A 148 -7.27 -16.13 -5.81
N LEU A 149 -6.83 -16.43 -4.58
CA LEU A 149 -5.80 -17.41 -4.28
C LEU A 149 -6.43 -18.80 -4.29
N GLN A 150 -6.08 -19.65 -5.26
CA GLN A 150 -6.74 -20.94 -5.45
C GLN A 150 -5.94 -22.12 -4.90
N SER A 151 -4.64 -21.94 -4.64
CA SER A 151 -3.75 -22.96 -4.14
C SER A 151 -2.88 -22.47 -2.99
N TRP A 152 -2.24 -23.40 -2.30
CA TRP A 152 -1.21 -23.06 -1.31
C TRP A 152 -0.01 -22.35 -1.96
N HIS A 153 0.40 -22.78 -3.17
CA HIS A 153 1.45 -22.13 -3.94
C HIS A 153 1.10 -20.68 -4.31
N ASP A 154 -0.15 -20.41 -4.69
CA ASP A 154 -0.60 -19.03 -4.91
C ASP A 154 -0.36 -18.17 -3.67
N SER A 155 -0.75 -18.67 -2.50
CA SER A 155 -0.63 -17.92 -1.24
C SER A 155 0.83 -17.61 -0.93
N LEU A 156 1.73 -18.59 -1.09
CA LEU A 156 3.15 -18.40 -0.83
C LEU A 156 3.78 -17.43 -1.82
N LEU A 157 3.52 -17.59 -3.12
CA LEU A 157 4.10 -16.74 -4.16
C LEU A 157 3.54 -15.32 -4.09
N VAL A 158 2.25 -15.14 -3.88
CA VAL A 158 1.68 -13.79 -3.74
C VAL A 158 2.23 -13.09 -2.50
N ASN A 159 2.31 -13.77 -1.35
CA ASN A 159 2.90 -13.16 -0.16
C ASN A 159 4.36 -12.79 -0.38
N TRP A 160 5.15 -13.64 -1.03
CA TRP A 160 6.55 -13.37 -1.30
C TRP A 160 6.74 -12.24 -2.32
N LEU A 161 6.18 -12.39 -3.51
CA LEU A 161 6.38 -11.46 -4.62
C LEU A 161 5.80 -10.07 -4.33
N VAL A 162 4.55 -10.04 -3.86
CA VAL A 162 3.86 -8.77 -3.57
C VAL A 162 4.35 -8.16 -2.26
N GLY A 163 4.63 -8.97 -1.24
CA GLY A 163 5.22 -8.48 0.02
C GLY A 163 6.57 -7.82 -0.21
N ALA A 164 7.46 -8.45 -1.00
CA ALA A 164 8.75 -7.85 -1.39
C ALA A 164 8.57 -6.55 -2.20
N SER A 165 7.62 -6.52 -3.13
CA SER A 165 7.34 -5.31 -3.90
C SER A 165 6.80 -4.18 -3.01
N LEU A 166 5.93 -4.51 -2.06
CA LEU A 166 5.37 -3.55 -1.12
C LEU A 166 6.43 -3.02 -0.16
N ALA A 167 7.30 -3.88 0.38
CA ALA A 167 8.41 -3.47 1.25
C ALA A 167 9.32 -2.44 0.56
N ILE A 168 9.65 -2.65 -0.71
CA ILE A 168 10.45 -1.70 -1.52
C ILE A 168 9.70 -0.37 -1.69
N GLN A 169 8.40 -0.42 -2.00
CA GLN A 169 7.58 0.79 -2.18
C GLN A 169 7.37 1.54 -0.87
N LEU A 170 7.21 0.84 0.26
CA LEU A 170 7.07 1.46 1.58
C LEU A 170 8.36 2.14 2.03
N ARG A 171 9.55 1.57 1.72
CA ARG A 171 10.83 2.23 1.99
C ARG A 171 10.97 3.56 1.24
N ASP A 172 10.54 3.62 -0.02
CA ASP A 172 10.51 4.88 -0.78
C ASP A 172 9.51 5.85 -0.16
N LEU A 173 8.32 5.36 0.23
CA LEU A 173 7.25 6.15 0.83
C LEU A 173 7.55 6.58 2.28
N ALA A 174 8.40 5.87 3.03
CA ALA A 174 8.76 6.23 4.41
C ALA A 174 9.42 7.61 4.53
N GLY A 175 9.98 8.12 3.44
CA GLY A 175 10.50 9.48 3.37
C GLY A 175 9.53 10.51 2.79
N ASN A 176 8.21 10.27 2.81
CA ASN A 176 7.23 11.19 2.25
C ASN A 176 7.09 12.45 3.11
N SER A 177 6.54 13.52 2.50
CA SER A 177 6.41 14.83 3.10
C SER A 177 5.30 14.95 4.16
N TYR A 178 4.39 13.98 4.29
CA TYR A 178 3.38 13.95 5.35
C TYR A 178 3.91 13.17 6.56
N ALA A 179 4.37 13.88 7.57
CA ALA A 179 5.05 13.31 8.73
C ALA A 179 4.27 12.20 9.45
N PRO A 180 2.95 12.30 9.68
CA PRO A 180 2.20 11.22 10.33
C PRO A 180 2.21 9.91 9.53
N LEU A 181 2.12 9.98 8.18
CA LEU A 181 2.21 8.79 7.35
C LEU A 181 3.64 8.24 7.31
N ALA A 182 4.65 9.09 7.15
CA ALA A 182 6.05 8.69 7.15
C ALA A 182 6.41 7.93 8.45
N GLN A 183 5.97 8.44 9.58
CA GLN A 183 6.16 7.81 10.88
C GLN A 183 5.43 6.46 10.99
N ALA A 184 4.17 6.39 10.59
CA ALA A 184 3.37 5.16 10.68
C ALA A 184 3.95 4.03 9.84
N ILE A 185 4.45 4.31 8.62
CA ILE A 185 4.96 3.29 7.70
C ILE A 185 6.44 2.97 7.90
N GLY A 186 7.17 3.72 8.75
CA GLY A 186 8.60 3.53 8.97
C GLY A 186 8.98 2.09 9.36
N GLY A 187 8.21 1.47 10.26
CA GLY A 187 8.39 0.06 10.65
C GLY A 187 7.69 -0.96 9.76
N MET A 188 6.69 -0.54 8.96
CA MET A 188 5.90 -1.45 8.14
C MET A 188 6.68 -2.05 6.98
N ALA A 189 7.67 -1.34 6.44
CA ALA A 189 8.51 -1.84 5.35
C ALA A 189 9.33 -3.06 5.78
N GLU A 190 9.92 -3.03 6.97
CA GLU A 190 10.65 -4.16 7.55
C GLU A 190 9.70 -5.31 7.91
N ALA A 191 8.54 -4.99 8.49
CA ALA A 191 7.53 -6.01 8.79
C ALA A 191 7.06 -6.73 7.52
N GLU A 192 6.76 -6.00 6.42
CA GLU A 192 6.40 -6.58 5.13
C GLU A 192 7.50 -7.46 4.55
N GLU A 193 8.76 -7.05 4.65
CA GLU A 193 9.90 -7.87 4.22
C GLU A 193 10.00 -9.16 5.02
N ASN A 194 9.86 -9.08 6.34
CA ASN A 194 9.89 -10.24 7.23
C ASN A 194 8.73 -11.20 6.95
N LEU A 195 7.52 -10.67 6.67
CA LEU A 195 6.37 -11.49 6.26
C LEU A 195 6.60 -12.16 4.90
N ALA A 196 7.14 -11.43 3.92
CA ALA A 196 7.48 -11.99 2.62
C ALA A 196 8.51 -13.11 2.75
N ALA A 197 9.51 -12.94 3.60
CA ALA A 197 10.56 -13.92 3.83
C ALA A 197 10.04 -15.25 4.41
N LEU A 198 8.88 -15.26 5.11
CA LEU A 198 8.27 -16.51 5.59
C LEU A 198 7.89 -17.44 4.45
N SER A 199 7.61 -16.93 3.26
CA SER A 199 7.08 -17.72 2.15
C SER A 199 8.14 -18.58 1.44
N GLU A 200 9.39 -18.14 1.38
CA GLU A 200 10.43 -18.85 0.63
C GLU A 200 10.71 -20.25 1.20
N PRO A 201 11.02 -20.44 2.50
CA PRO A 201 11.23 -21.78 3.04
C PRO A 201 9.96 -22.66 2.96
N LEU A 202 8.78 -22.07 3.08
CA LEU A 202 7.52 -22.79 2.93
C LEU A 202 7.29 -23.23 1.47
N LEU A 203 7.72 -22.42 0.50
CA LEU A 203 7.65 -22.78 -0.92
C LEU A 203 8.64 -23.91 -1.26
N VAL A 204 9.86 -23.86 -0.71
CA VAL A 204 10.82 -24.96 -0.81
C VAL A 204 10.19 -26.27 -0.30
N ALA A 205 9.61 -26.24 0.89
CA ALA A 205 8.96 -27.41 1.48
C ALA A 205 7.76 -27.90 0.65
N ALA A 206 7.00 -27.00 0.03
CA ALA A 206 5.89 -27.33 -0.85
C ALA A 206 6.38 -28.03 -2.13
N ILE A 207 7.42 -27.50 -2.79
CA ILE A 207 8.04 -28.09 -3.99
C ILE A 207 8.59 -29.48 -3.69
N GLN A 208 9.25 -29.66 -2.55
CA GLN A 208 9.78 -30.95 -2.12
C GLN A 208 8.67 -31.98 -1.85
N ARG A 209 7.57 -31.57 -1.22
CA ARG A 209 6.41 -32.42 -0.93
C ARG A 209 5.72 -32.89 -2.20
N ASP A 210 5.59 -32.00 -3.19
CA ASP A 210 4.95 -32.32 -4.45
C ASP A 210 5.82 -33.23 -5.36
N ALA A 211 7.09 -33.40 -5.01
CA ALA A 211 8.12 -34.09 -5.81
C ALA A 211 8.27 -33.51 -7.24
N ARG A 212 7.68 -32.32 -7.49
CA ARG A 212 7.71 -31.61 -8.78
C ARG A 212 7.57 -30.11 -8.53
N SER A 213 8.25 -29.31 -9.33
CA SER A 213 8.12 -27.84 -9.32
C SER A 213 6.90 -27.35 -10.13
N THR A 214 6.20 -28.23 -10.86
CA THR A 214 5.11 -27.86 -11.77
C THR A 214 4.00 -27.00 -11.14
N PRO A 215 3.46 -27.32 -9.93
CA PRO A 215 2.44 -26.47 -9.32
C PRO A 215 2.98 -25.09 -8.92
N ALA A 216 4.21 -25.02 -8.44
CA ALA A 216 4.87 -23.76 -8.09
C ALA A 216 5.16 -22.92 -9.34
N GLN A 217 5.61 -23.56 -10.45
CA GLN A 217 5.83 -22.87 -11.72
C GLN A 217 4.54 -22.31 -12.28
N ALA A 218 3.46 -23.08 -12.32
CA ALA A 218 2.16 -22.61 -12.81
C ALA A 218 1.63 -21.43 -12.01
N ALA A 219 1.82 -21.45 -10.69
CA ALA A 219 1.48 -20.32 -9.84
C ALA A 219 2.40 -19.13 -10.11
N LEU A 220 3.72 -19.33 -10.31
CA LEU A 220 4.65 -18.26 -10.65
C LEU A 220 4.29 -17.60 -11.99
N ASP A 221 4.00 -18.40 -13.03
CA ASP A 221 3.60 -17.91 -14.36
C ASP A 221 2.37 -17.01 -14.28
N TYR A 222 1.44 -17.35 -13.38
CA TYR A 222 0.25 -16.54 -13.17
C TYR A 222 0.51 -15.26 -12.38
N TRP A 223 1.31 -15.30 -11.30
CA TRP A 223 1.43 -14.21 -10.35
C TRP A 223 2.57 -13.23 -10.62
N TYR A 224 3.62 -13.64 -11.32
CA TYR A 224 4.82 -12.82 -11.48
C TYR A 224 4.54 -11.47 -12.18
N SER A 225 3.88 -11.49 -13.32
CA SER A 225 3.50 -10.26 -14.04
C SER A 225 2.52 -9.39 -13.25
N ARG A 226 1.59 -10.03 -12.51
CA ARG A 226 0.63 -9.32 -11.64
C ARG A 226 1.30 -8.67 -10.44
N ALA A 227 2.30 -9.31 -9.86
CA ALA A 227 3.14 -8.71 -8.81
C ALA A 227 3.95 -7.53 -9.36
N ALA A 228 4.58 -7.68 -10.52
CA ALA A 228 5.30 -6.60 -11.18
C ALA A 228 4.39 -5.40 -11.53
N ALA A 229 3.11 -5.64 -11.85
CA ALA A 229 2.13 -4.59 -12.13
C ALA A 229 1.78 -3.73 -10.89
N THR A 230 2.13 -4.16 -9.67
CA THR A 230 1.93 -3.36 -8.45
C THR A 230 2.72 -2.05 -8.45
N PHE A 231 3.82 -1.99 -9.18
CA PHE A 231 4.61 -0.76 -9.35
C PHE A 231 3.92 0.27 -10.27
N GLY A 232 2.96 -0.15 -11.11
CA GLY A 232 2.28 0.71 -12.05
C GLY A 232 3.01 0.88 -13.38
N HIS A 233 2.62 1.89 -14.17
CA HIS A 233 3.26 2.21 -15.44
C HIS A 233 4.71 2.64 -15.25
N ARG A 234 5.58 2.29 -16.22
CA ARG A 234 7.00 2.72 -16.24
C ARG A 234 7.08 4.25 -16.18
N GLU A 235 6.40 4.89 -17.10
CA GLU A 235 6.21 6.34 -17.14
C GLU A 235 4.83 6.65 -16.60
N SER A 236 4.76 7.41 -15.53
CA SER A 236 3.52 7.82 -14.90
C SER A 236 3.48 9.34 -14.80
N ASP A 237 2.48 9.96 -15.42
CA ASP A 237 2.25 11.40 -15.30
C ASP A 237 2.13 11.85 -13.84
N ARG A 238 1.62 10.96 -12.98
CA ARG A 238 1.54 11.22 -11.53
C ARG A 238 2.87 11.19 -10.82
N PHE A 239 3.90 10.55 -11.37
CA PHE A 239 5.20 10.52 -10.70
C PHE A 239 5.77 11.92 -10.51
N ASN A 240 5.65 12.80 -11.51
CA ASN A 240 6.09 14.19 -11.38
C ASN A 240 5.31 14.94 -10.29
N THR A 241 4.00 14.72 -10.19
CA THR A 241 3.18 15.27 -9.11
C THR A 241 3.62 14.74 -7.74
N TYR A 242 3.81 13.43 -7.62
CA TYR A 242 4.25 12.81 -6.37
C TYR A 242 5.64 13.26 -5.95
N ARG A 243 6.56 13.42 -6.92
CA ARG A 243 7.90 13.93 -6.66
C ARG A 243 7.86 15.39 -6.18
N ARG A 244 7.07 16.23 -6.84
CA ARG A 244 6.88 17.64 -6.46
C ARG A 244 6.30 17.78 -5.06
N TYR A 245 5.41 16.89 -4.66
CA TYR A 245 4.83 16.83 -3.33
C TYR A 245 5.67 16.05 -2.31
N GLY A 246 6.84 15.58 -2.66
CA GLY A 246 7.65 14.77 -1.76
C GLY A 246 7.01 13.45 -1.33
N LEU A 247 6.01 12.94 -2.07
CA LEU A 247 5.32 11.68 -1.76
C LEU A 247 6.07 10.45 -2.27
N ARG A 248 6.89 10.61 -3.31
CA ARG A 248 7.69 9.56 -3.93
C ARG A 248 9.03 10.14 -4.38
N ARG A 249 10.09 9.37 -4.23
CA ARG A 249 11.46 9.76 -4.61
C ARG A 249 11.92 9.05 -5.87
N GLU A 250 11.63 7.75 -5.96
CA GLU A 250 12.10 6.87 -7.02
C GLU A 250 11.00 6.57 -8.03
N SER A 251 11.38 6.44 -9.30
CA SER A 251 10.44 6.06 -10.35
C SER A 251 9.98 4.59 -10.20
N ASN A 252 8.82 4.29 -10.76
CA ASN A 252 8.29 2.92 -10.78
C ASN A 252 9.25 1.93 -11.42
N GLU A 253 9.99 2.34 -12.47
CA GLU A 253 10.99 1.52 -13.16
C GLU A 253 12.17 1.17 -12.24
N VAL A 254 12.70 2.15 -11.51
CA VAL A 254 13.80 1.93 -10.55
C VAL A 254 13.38 0.96 -9.46
N LEU A 255 12.19 1.14 -8.86
CA LEU A 255 11.70 0.27 -7.80
C LEU A 255 11.43 -1.15 -8.33
N ARG A 256 10.85 -1.29 -9.52
CA ARG A 256 10.66 -2.59 -10.18
C ARG A 256 11.98 -3.28 -10.48
N GLY A 257 12.99 -2.53 -10.93
CA GLY A 257 14.34 -3.05 -11.16
C GLY A 257 14.95 -3.64 -9.88
N ARG A 258 14.84 -2.93 -8.75
CA ARG A 258 15.30 -3.43 -7.44
C ARG A 258 14.56 -4.71 -7.03
N TRP A 259 13.24 -4.77 -7.26
CA TRP A 259 12.45 -5.96 -6.98
C TRP A 259 12.90 -7.16 -7.80
N ARG A 260 13.13 -6.99 -9.11
CA ARG A 260 13.65 -8.05 -9.97
C ARG A 260 15.03 -8.53 -9.53
N THR A 261 15.94 -7.61 -9.23
CA THR A 261 17.28 -7.95 -8.71
C THR A 261 17.21 -8.75 -7.42
N LEU A 262 16.21 -8.51 -6.57
CA LEU A 262 16.01 -9.25 -5.33
C LEU A 262 15.38 -10.62 -5.55
N ILE A 263 14.38 -10.73 -6.42
CA ILE A 263 13.50 -11.91 -6.52
C ILE A 263 13.99 -12.90 -7.58
N ASP A 264 14.40 -12.44 -8.78
CA ASP A 264 14.71 -13.32 -9.91
C ASP A 264 15.80 -14.36 -9.61
N PRO A 265 16.93 -14.02 -8.97
CA PRO A 265 17.96 -14.99 -8.62
C PRO A 265 17.47 -16.03 -7.59
N ARG A 266 16.60 -15.65 -6.67
CA ARG A 266 16.06 -16.52 -5.63
C ARG A 266 15.06 -17.53 -6.23
N LEU A 267 14.21 -17.08 -7.17
CA LEU A 267 13.33 -17.98 -7.92
C LEU A 267 14.12 -18.99 -8.75
N ALA A 268 15.16 -18.51 -9.45
CA ALA A 268 16.03 -19.39 -10.22
C ALA A 268 16.77 -20.44 -9.35
N ALA A 269 17.19 -20.07 -8.14
CA ALA A 269 17.79 -21.00 -7.17
C ALA A 269 16.82 -22.10 -6.71
N LEU A 270 15.51 -21.86 -6.79
CA LEU A 270 14.47 -22.87 -6.53
C LEU A 270 14.17 -23.76 -7.76
N GLY A 271 14.89 -23.57 -8.88
CA GLY A 271 14.64 -24.28 -10.14
C GLY A 271 13.41 -23.78 -10.89
N LEU A 272 12.91 -22.60 -10.56
CA LEU A 272 11.77 -21.98 -11.23
C LEU A 272 12.26 -21.08 -12.37
N VAL A 273 11.54 -21.10 -13.48
CA VAL A 273 11.79 -20.25 -14.65
C VAL A 273 11.06 -18.94 -14.47
N VAL A 274 11.81 -17.83 -14.40
CA VAL A 274 11.23 -16.49 -14.24
C VAL A 274 10.55 -16.06 -15.52
N PRO A 275 9.23 -15.72 -15.48
CA PRO A 275 8.52 -15.27 -16.66
C PRO A 275 9.03 -13.91 -17.17
N PRO A 276 8.98 -13.63 -18.48
CA PRO A 276 9.25 -12.30 -19.00
C PRO A 276 8.13 -11.31 -18.61
N ILE A 277 8.50 -10.00 -18.44
CA ILE A 277 7.56 -8.87 -18.21
C ILE A 277 7.95 -7.65 -19.04
#